data_8598e3a75c47d9b38db6506e0312983e
#
_entry.id   8598e3a75c47d9b38db6506e0312983e
#
_cell.length_a   1.000
_cell.length_b   1.000
_cell.length_c   1.000
_cell.angle_alpha   90.00
_cell.angle_beta   90.00
_cell.angle_gamma   90.00
#
_symmetry.space_group_name_H-M   'P 1'
#
loop_
_entity.id
_entity.type
_entity.pdbx_description
1 polymer ?
#
loop_
_entity_poly.entity_id
_entity_poly.type
_entity_poly.pdbx_seq_one_letter_code
_entity_poly.pdbx_strand_id
1 'polypeptide(L)'
;MKNILAVYNGSFDFLDKIKISPLSRAYTFSDSVYEVIPFYNSKIIAFDEHIARLEKSCEALSFSIKILDISNEILELITKSKVQHGYIYYQVTRGIDNLRSHMFDKDISIETFGYAVEHIFESQSLKVMLCEDLRWQRCDIKSTSLLGNIMSMNNAKNLGCDEVIMHKDSIITE
;
A
#
# COMPACT_ATOMS: atom_id res chain seq x y z
N MET A 1 4.71 -9.87 19.31
CA MET A 1 4.43 -8.73 18.39
C MET A 1 3.65 -7.69 19.18
N LYS A 2 3.95 -6.38 19.03
CA LYS A 2 3.09 -5.33 19.59
C LYS A 2 1.69 -5.49 18.97
N ASN A 3 0.64 -5.26 19.77
CA ASN A 3 -0.75 -5.28 19.28
C ASN A 3 -0.97 -4.10 18.30
N ILE A 4 -0.75 -4.33 17.02
CA ILE A 4 -0.97 -3.35 15.96
C ILE A 4 -2.46 -3.32 15.66
N LEU A 5 -3.08 -2.14 15.77
CA LEU A 5 -4.48 -1.96 15.37
C LEU A 5 -4.58 -1.98 13.85
N ALA A 6 -5.54 -2.73 13.35
CA ALA A 6 -5.85 -2.85 11.93
C ALA A 6 -7.35 -2.70 11.69
N VAL A 7 -7.71 -2.43 10.45
CA VAL A 7 -9.08 -2.41 9.95
C VAL A 7 -9.18 -3.31 8.73
N TYR A 8 -10.28 -4.04 8.62
CA TYR A 8 -10.63 -4.84 7.46
C TYR A 8 -12.12 -4.71 7.18
N ASN A 9 -12.46 -4.15 6.04
CA ASN A 9 -13.84 -3.86 5.63
C ASN A 9 -14.65 -3.14 6.72
N GLY A 10 -14.11 -2.06 7.29
CA GLY A 10 -14.74 -1.27 8.34
C GLY A 10 -14.70 -1.87 9.75
N SER A 11 -14.22 -3.11 9.91
CA SER A 11 -14.14 -3.78 11.21
C SER A 11 -12.72 -3.66 11.79
N PHE A 12 -12.61 -3.12 13.01
CA PHE A 12 -11.34 -2.91 13.70
C PHE A 12 -11.00 -4.07 14.62
N ASP A 13 -9.78 -4.60 14.53
CA ASP A 13 -9.22 -5.60 15.44
C ASP A 13 -7.69 -5.51 15.42
N PHE A 14 -7.00 -6.32 16.21
CA PHE A 14 -5.56 -6.45 16.12
C PHE A 14 -5.14 -7.17 14.84
N LEU A 15 -4.02 -6.74 14.25
CA LEU A 15 -3.51 -7.24 12.98
C LEU A 15 -3.37 -8.76 12.93
N ASP A 16 -2.99 -9.39 14.04
CA ASP A 16 -2.86 -10.85 14.16
C ASP A 16 -4.21 -11.59 14.21
N LYS A 17 -5.31 -10.87 14.33
CA LYS A 17 -6.69 -11.41 14.30
C LYS A 17 -7.33 -11.31 12.92
N ILE A 18 -6.82 -10.43 12.05
CA ILE A 18 -7.35 -10.25 10.71
C ILE A 18 -7.11 -11.54 9.88
N LYS A 19 -8.17 -12.01 9.24
CA LYS A 19 -8.13 -13.18 8.37
C LYS A 19 -8.58 -12.80 6.97
N ILE A 20 -7.75 -13.10 5.99
CA ILE A 20 -7.99 -12.81 4.58
C ILE A 20 -8.17 -14.14 3.84
N SER A 21 -9.14 -14.20 2.93
CA SER A 21 -9.33 -15.36 2.09
C SER A 21 -8.15 -15.58 1.14
N PRO A 22 -7.66 -16.82 0.97
CA PRO A 22 -6.65 -17.11 -0.05
C PRO A 22 -7.17 -16.92 -1.49
N LEU A 23 -8.48 -16.77 -1.69
CA LEU A 23 -9.09 -16.42 -2.97
C LEU A 23 -9.20 -14.92 -3.20
N SER A 24 -8.74 -14.09 -2.26
CA SER A 24 -8.64 -12.64 -2.49
C SER A 24 -7.73 -12.37 -3.69
N ARG A 25 -8.19 -11.52 -4.59
CA ARG A 25 -7.44 -11.15 -5.81
C ARG A 25 -6.17 -10.37 -5.49
N ALA A 26 -6.09 -9.73 -4.33
CA ALA A 26 -4.82 -9.17 -3.84
C ALA A 26 -3.76 -10.25 -3.67
N TYR A 27 -4.13 -11.39 -3.11
CA TYR A 27 -3.21 -12.51 -2.87
C TYR A 27 -2.83 -13.26 -4.15
N THR A 28 -3.78 -13.45 -5.08
CA THR A 28 -3.59 -14.28 -6.27
C THR A 28 -3.06 -13.53 -7.49
N PHE A 29 -3.26 -12.20 -7.56
CA PHE A 29 -2.95 -11.37 -8.73
C PHE A 29 -2.31 -10.02 -8.40
N SER A 30 -2.13 -9.66 -7.13
CA SER A 30 -1.81 -8.28 -6.71
C SER A 30 -2.81 -7.25 -7.26
N ASP A 31 -4.09 -7.64 -7.43
CA ASP A 31 -5.17 -6.80 -7.98
C ASP A 31 -5.68 -5.85 -6.90
N SER A 32 -4.80 -4.91 -6.52
CA SER A 32 -5.02 -3.97 -5.43
C SER A 32 -4.09 -2.74 -5.55
N VAL A 33 -4.52 -1.67 -4.92
CA VAL A 33 -3.78 -0.41 -4.78
C VAL A 33 -3.58 -0.08 -3.31
N TYR A 34 -2.56 0.71 -2.99
CA TYR A 34 -2.25 1.01 -1.60
C TYR A 34 -1.71 2.42 -1.41
N GLU A 35 -1.76 2.89 -0.18
CA GLU A 35 -1.06 4.08 0.29
C GLU A 35 -0.24 3.77 1.55
N VAL A 36 0.83 4.54 1.73
CA VAL A 36 1.59 4.62 2.97
C VAL A 36 1.57 6.09 3.39
N ILE A 37 0.82 6.38 4.43
CA ILE A 37 0.44 7.74 4.80
C ILE A 37 1.13 8.09 6.12
N PRO A 38 2.15 8.98 6.13
CA PRO A 38 2.84 9.36 7.34
C PRO A 38 1.97 10.28 8.21
N PHE A 39 2.18 10.19 9.53
CA PHE A 39 1.57 11.11 10.49
C PHE A 39 2.55 11.45 11.63
N TYR A 40 2.43 12.66 12.14
CA TYR A 40 3.23 13.19 13.23
C TYR A 40 2.34 13.95 14.22
N ASN A 41 2.48 13.69 15.54
CA ASN A 41 1.58 14.20 16.57
C ASN A 41 0.10 13.97 16.23
N SER A 42 -0.22 12.75 15.77
CA SER A 42 -1.56 12.33 15.30
C SER A 42 -2.13 13.18 14.15
N LYS A 43 -1.31 14.01 13.49
CA LYS A 43 -1.69 14.77 12.30
C LYS A 43 -1.13 14.10 11.07
N ILE A 44 -2.00 13.81 10.11
CA ILE A 44 -1.61 13.22 8.84
C ILE A 44 -0.88 14.26 7.99
N ILE A 45 0.17 13.83 7.33
CA ILE A 45 0.95 14.66 6.40
C ILE A 45 0.43 14.42 5.00
N ALA A 46 0.14 15.50 4.26
CA ALA A 46 -0.33 15.46 2.86
C ALA A 46 -1.55 14.53 2.65
N PHE A 47 -2.54 14.59 3.55
CA PHE A 47 -3.68 13.66 3.51
C PHE A 47 -4.46 13.74 2.21
N ASP A 48 -4.79 14.95 1.76
CA ASP A 48 -5.59 15.15 0.55
C ASP A 48 -4.87 14.63 -0.70
N GLU A 49 -3.55 14.79 -0.77
CA GLU A 49 -2.73 14.28 -1.86
C GLU A 49 -2.66 12.75 -1.88
N HIS A 50 -2.55 12.12 -0.70
CA HIS A 50 -2.60 10.67 -0.58
C HIS A 50 -3.97 10.11 -0.99
N ILE A 51 -5.05 10.74 -0.54
CA ILE A 51 -6.42 10.33 -0.89
C ILE A 51 -6.68 10.51 -2.39
N ALA A 52 -6.29 11.63 -2.97
CA ALA A 52 -6.42 11.87 -4.42
C ALA A 52 -5.64 10.85 -5.26
N ARG A 53 -4.42 10.47 -4.82
CA ARG A 53 -3.62 9.43 -5.48
C ARG A 53 -4.24 8.04 -5.36
N LEU A 54 -4.78 7.71 -4.18
CA LEU A 54 -5.51 6.45 -3.97
C LEU A 54 -6.72 6.36 -4.88
N GLU A 55 -7.53 7.43 -4.94
CA GLU A 55 -8.70 7.51 -5.81
C GLU A 55 -8.33 7.33 -7.28
N LYS A 56 -7.34 8.07 -7.79
CA LYS A 56 -6.81 7.93 -9.15
C LYS A 56 -6.33 6.50 -9.44
N SER A 57 -5.67 5.85 -8.50
CA SER A 57 -5.21 4.47 -8.66
C SER A 57 -6.39 3.47 -8.68
N CYS A 58 -7.41 3.70 -7.87
CA CYS A 58 -8.66 2.92 -7.89
C CYS A 58 -9.40 3.07 -9.22
N GLU A 59 -9.53 4.29 -9.71
CA GLU A 59 -10.15 4.57 -11.02
C GLU A 59 -9.43 3.86 -12.16
N ALA A 60 -8.09 3.88 -12.17
CA ALA A 60 -7.27 3.22 -13.18
C ALA A 60 -7.48 1.70 -13.24
N LEU A 61 -7.87 1.08 -12.12
CA LEU A 61 -8.25 -0.34 -12.01
C LEU A 61 -9.77 -0.57 -12.07
N SER A 62 -10.56 0.49 -12.30
CA SER A 62 -12.03 0.43 -12.32
C SER A 62 -12.63 -0.12 -11.01
N PHE A 63 -12.05 0.27 -9.86
CA PHE A 63 -12.63 -0.02 -8.56
C PHE A 63 -13.76 0.95 -8.26
N SER A 64 -14.94 0.43 -7.95
CA SER A 64 -16.07 1.25 -7.51
C SER A 64 -15.97 1.47 -6.00
N ILE A 65 -15.47 2.63 -5.60
CA ILE A 65 -15.26 3.01 -4.20
C ILE A 65 -16.04 4.27 -3.84
N LYS A 66 -16.27 4.46 -2.53
CA LYS A 66 -16.69 5.73 -1.94
C LYS A 66 -15.49 6.31 -1.17
N ILE A 67 -14.79 7.22 -1.80
CA ILE A 67 -13.54 7.77 -1.25
C ILE A 67 -13.73 8.41 0.14
N LEU A 68 -14.90 8.97 0.41
CA LEU A 68 -15.22 9.55 1.71
C LEU A 68 -15.27 8.49 2.82
N ASP A 69 -15.80 7.30 2.54
CA ASP A 69 -15.85 6.19 3.51
C ASP A 69 -14.43 5.71 3.85
N ILE A 70 -13.56 5.61 2.83
CA ILE A 70 -12.14 5.28 2.97
C ILE A 70 -11.41 6.34 3.81
N SER A 71 -11.61 7.61 3.51
CA SER A 71 -11.01 8.72 4.24
C SER A 71 -11.39 8.68 5.73
N ASN A 72 -12.67 8.45 6.03
CA ASN A 72 -13.17 8.33 7.39
C ASN A 72 -12.56 7.10 8.11
N GLU A 73 -12.45 5.96 7.44
CA GLU A 73 -11.85 4.75 8.00
C GLU A 73 -10.36 4.96 8.36
N ILE A 74 -9.60 5.67 7.51
CA ILE A 74 -8.20 6.03 7.77
C ILE A 74 -8.08 6.96 8.98
N LEU A 75 -8.92 7.98 9.09
CA LEU A 75 -8.94 8.93 10.23
C LEU A 75 -9.31 8.22 11.53
N GLU A 76 -10.28 7.32 11.48
CA GLU A 76 -10.69 6.51 12.62
C GLU A 76 -9.58 5.55 13.07
N LEU A 77 -8.83 4.96 12.13
CA LEU A 77 -7.70 4.07 12.40
C LEU A 77 -6.61 4.79 13.20
N ILE A 78 -6.23 6.02 12.83
CA ILE A 78 -5.28 6.83 13.62
C ILE A 78 -5.81 7.06 15.02
N THR A 79 -7.04 7.55 15.13
CA THR A 79 -7.64 7.91 16.42
C THR A 79 -7.69 6.71 17.36
N LYS A 80 -8.09 5.54 16.85
CA LYS A 80 -8.20 4.31 17.64
C LYS A 80 -6.85 3.67 17.96
N SER A 81 -5.86 3.81 17.10
CA SER A 81 -4.52 3.24 17.31
C SER A 81 -3.78 3.85 18.49
N LYS A 82 -4.09 5.11 18.84
CA LYS A 82 -3.40 5.91 19.88
C LYS A 82 -1.91 6.10 19.60
N VAL A 83 -1.44 5.82 18.40
CA VAL A 83 -0.07 6.06 17.95
C VAL A 83 0.10 7.54 17.64
N GLN A 84 1.21 8.16 18.12
CA GLN A 84 1.45 9.58 17.93
C GLN A 84 2.25 9.89 16.66
N HIS A 85 3.19 9.02 16.30
CA HIS A 85 4.09 9.20 15.17
C HIS A 85 4.22 7.88 14.42
N GLY A 86 4.17 7.92 13.10
CA GLY A 86 4.31 6.71 12.31
C GLY A 86 3.69 6.81 10.93
N TYR A 87 3.22 5.70 10.43
CA TYR A 87 2.51 5.65 9.16
C TYR A 87 1.32 4.70 9.23
N ILE A 88 0.36 4.97 8.34
CA ILE A 88 -0.71 4.04 8.01
C ILE A 88 -0.35 3.37 6.70
N TYR A 89 -0.43 2.06 6.66
CA TYR A 89 -0.62 1.31 5.43
C TYR A 89 -2.11 1.14 5.19
N TYR A 90 -2.59 1.48 4.00
CA TYR A 90 -3.98 1.29 3.61
C TYR A 90 -4.07 0.75 2.19
N GLN A 91 -4.86 -0.30 2.00
CA GLN A 91 -5.00 -1.04 0.75
C GLN A 91 -6.47 -1.19 0.36
N VAL A 92 -6.73 -0.99 -0.92
CA VAL A 92 -8.02 -1.29 -1.56
C VAL A 92 -7.81 -2.43 -2.55
N THR A 93 -8.63 -3.45 -2.46
CA THR A 93 -8.51 -4.68 -3.24
C THR A 93 -9.79 -4.94 -4.00
N ARG A 94 -9.70 -5.48 -5.21
CA ARG A 94 -10.88 -5.87 -5.99
C ARG A 94 -11.82 -6.80 -5.22
N GLY A 95 -11.30 -7.66 -4.35
CA GLY A 95 -12.09 -8.53 -3.50
C GLY A 95 -11.81 -10.02 -3.71
N ILE A 96 -12.74 -10.85 -3.20
CA ILE A 96 -12.65 -12.31 -3.22
C ILE A 96 -13.40 -12.83 -4.45
N ASP A 97 -12.74 -13.67 -5.25
CA ASP A 97 -13.32 -14.35 -6.39
C ASP A 97 -13.67 -15.80 -6.03
N ASN A 98 -14.52 -16.44 -6.83
CA ASN A 98 -14.88 -17.86 -6.64
C ASN A 98 -13.72 -18.81 -6.93
N LEU A 99 -12.96 -18.53 -7.99
CA LEU A 99 -11.77 -19.26 -8.41
C LEU A 99 -10.74 -18.32 -9.01
N ARG A 100 -9.49 -18.78 -9.14
CA ARG A 100 -8.43 -18.02 -9.78
C ARG A 100 -8.69 -17.89 -11.29
N SER A 101 -9.16 -16.72 -11.73
CA SER A 101 -9.39 -16.36 -13.13
C SER A 101 -8.84 -14.96 -13.41
N HIS A 102 -8.25 -14.72 -14.59
CA HIS A 102 -7.85 -13.39 -15.02
C HIS A 102 -9.07 -12.48 -15.24
N MET A 103 -10.17 -13.07 -15.71
CA MET A 103 -11.44 -12.36 -15.81
C MET A 103 -12.15 -12.46 -14.46
N PHE A 104 -12.60 -11.33 -13.95
CA PHE A 104 -13.30 -11.22 -12.67
C PHE A 104 -14.80 -11.02 -12.89
N ASP A 105 -15.58 -11.42 -11.90
CA ASP A 105 -17.01 -11.18 -11.87
C ASP A 105 -17.30 -9.66 -11.68
N LYS A 106 -18.33 -9.16 -12.36
CA LYS A 106 -18.74 -7.74 -12.25
C LYS A 106 -19.29 -7.38 -10.87
N ASP A 107 -19.83 -8.37 -10.17
CA ASP A 107 -20.49 -8.19 -8.86
C ASP A 107 -19.52 -8.43 -7.69
N ILE A 108 -18.22 -8.54 -7.95
CA ILE A 108 -17.21 -8.72 -6.91
C ILE A 108 -17.15 -7.48 -5.99
N SER A 109 -17.19 -7.70 -4.69
CA SER A 109 -17.17 -6.63 -3.69
C SER A 109 -15.73 -6.22 -3.37
N ILE A 110 -15.48 -4.90 -3.41
CA ILE A 110 -14.21 -4.31 -3.00
C ILE A 110 -13.94 -4.63 -1.52
N GLU A 111 -12.69 -4.95 -1.20
CA GLU A 111 -12.22 -5.11 0.17
C GLU A 111 -11.23 -3.99 0.52
N THR A 112 -11.29 -3.53 1.78
CA THR A 112 -10.34 -2.59 2.36
C THR A 112 -9.55 -3.24 3.47
N PHE A 113 -8.29 -2.87 3.60
CA PHE A 113 -7.41 -3.31 4.68
C PHE A 113 -6.42 -2.20 5.03
N GLY A 114 -6.24 -1.95 6.31
CA GLY A 114 -5.25 -0.99 6.77
C GLY A 114 -4.77 -1.27 8.18
N TYR A 115 -3.61 -0.69 8.53
CA TYR A 115 -3.08 -0.73 9.89
C TYR A 115 -2.20 0.49 10.16
N ALA A 116 -2.09 0.87 11.45
CA ALA A 116 -1.25 1.97 11.89
C ALA A 116 -0.03 1.44 12.67
N VAL A 117 1.16 1.91 12.31
CA VAL A 117 2.44 1.49 12.92
C VAL A 117 3.17 2.70 13.49
N GLU A 118 3.68 2.54 14.71
CA GLU A 118 4.61 3.51 15.29
C GLU A 118 5.94 3.47 14.54
N HIS A 119 6.38 4.62 14.06
CA HIS A 119 7.65 4.78 13.37
C HIS A 119 8.23 6.18 13.61
N ILE A 120 9.51 6.26 13.89
CA ILE A 120 10.24 7.52 14.03
C ILE A 120 11.00 7.75 12.72
N PHE A 121 10.67 8.87 12.06
CA PHE A 121 11.37 9.27 10.84
C PHE A 121 12.65 10.03 11.21
N GLU A 122 13.79 9.43 10.92
CA GLU A 122 15.10 10.01 11.14
C GLU A 122 15.79 10.30 9.82
N SER A 123 16.48 11.46 9.75
CA SER A 123 17.31 11.77 8.60
C SER A 123 18.57 10.90 8.62
N GLN A 124 18.86 10.24 7.53
CA GLN A 124 20.05 9.38 7.41
C GLN A 124 20.68 9.52 6.00
N SER A 125 21.98 9.29 5.93
CA SER A 125 22.68 9.15 4.65
C SER A 125 22.53 7.70 4.17
N LEU A 126 22.15 7.54 2.91
CA LEU A 126 21.94 6.23 2.29
C LEU A 126 23.02 5.96 1.24
N LYS A 127 23.54 4.74 1.22
CA LYS A 127 24.31 4.21 0.10
C LYS A 127 23.34 3.60 -0.90
N VAL A 128 23.29 4.16 -2.11
CA VAL A 128 22.33 3.74 -3.12
C VAL A 128 22.99 2.98 -4.26
N MET A 129 22.27 2.02 -4.85
CA MET A 129 22.62 1.35 -6.10
C MET A 129 21.83 1.95 -7.25
N LEU A 130 22.49 2.23 -8.36
CA LEU A 130 21.82 2.58 -9.63
C LEU A 130 21.50 1.29 -10.38
N CYS A 131 20.27 1.16 -10.89
CA CYS A 131 19.88 0.03 -11.72
C CYS A 131 18.86 0.43 -12.79
N GLU A 132 18.76 -0.37 -13.83
CA GLU A 132 17.73 -0.22 -14.86
C GLU A 132 16.35 -0.52 -14.28
N ASP A 133 15.35 0.30 -14.65
CA ASP A 133 13.95 0.11 -14.24
C ASP A 133 13.31 -1.02 -15.05
N LEU A 134 13.17 -2.17 -14.42
CA LEU A 134 12.54 -3.36 -14.99
C LEU A 134 11.11 -3.58 -14.45
N ARG A 135 10.52 -2.57 -13.79
CA ARG A 135 9.15 -2.67 -13.34
C ARG A 135 8.17 -2.66 -14.51
N TRP A 136 6.92 -3.01 -14.24
CA TRP A 136 5.87 -2.90 -15.25
C TRP A 136 5.65 -1.43 -15.68
N GLN A 137 5.06 -1.21 -16.86
CA GLN A 137 4.97 0.13 -17.45
C GLN A 137 3.92 1.05 -16.83
N ARG A 138 3.05 0.54 -15.96
CA ARG A 138 1.97 1.29 -15.31
C ARG A 138 2.32 1.69 -13.87
N CYS A 139 3.52 2.27 -13.67
CA CYS A 139 3.96 2.80 -12.39
C CYS A 139 3.20 4.07 -11.95
N ASP A 140 2.35 4.62 -12.82
CA ASP A 140 1.35 5.64 -12.50
C ASP A 140 0.27 5.13 -11.54
N ILE A 141 0.05 3.82 -11.47
CA ILE A 141 -0.87 3.15 -10.54
C ILE A 141 -0.09 2.66 -9.33
N LYS A 142 -0.42 3.17 -8.14
CA LYS A 142 0.22 2.71 -6.89
C LYS A 142 -0.33 1.35 -6.46
N SER A 143 0.00 0.32 -7.26
CA SER A 143 -0.46 -1.06 -7.07
C SER A 143 0.46 -1.87 -6.17
N THR A 144 -0.05 -2.98 -5.62
CA THR A 144 0.75 -3.95 -4.84
C THR A 144 1.63 -4.86 -5.71
N SER A 145 1.71 -4.63 -7.02
CA SER A 145 2.56 -5.38 -7.95
C SER A 145 4.03 -4.97 -7.84
N LEU A 146 4.64 -5.20 -6.68
CA LEU A 146 5.95 -4.69 -6.29
C LEU A 146 7.11 -5.69 -6.48
N LEU A 147 6.92 -6.77 -7.24
CA LEU A 147 7.96 -7.80 -7.37
C LEU A 147 9.26 -7.23 -7.97
N GLY A 148 9.17 -6.34 -8.97
CA GLY A 148 10.34 -5.66 -9.55
C GLY A 148 11.10 -4.82 -8.52
N ASN A 149 10.38 -4.05 -7.70
CA ASN A 149 10.96 -3.28 -6.59
C ASN A 149 11.67 -4.20 -5.58
N ILE A 150 11.01 -5.28 -5.16
CA ILE A 150 11.55 -6.25 -4.19
C ILE A 150 12.84 -6.88 -4.72
N MET A 151 12.89 -7.28 -5.99
CA MET A 151 14.08 -7.88 -6.60
C MET A 151 15.24 -6.89 -6.63
N SER A 152 15.00 -5.64 -7.04
CA SER A 152 16.04 -4.59 -7.09
C SER A 152 16.55 -4.25 -5.70
N MET A 153 15.67 -4.10 -4.71
CA MET A 153 16.04 -3.84 -3.32
C MET A 153 16.88 -4.98 -2.70
N ASN A 154 16.50 -6.25 -2.94
CA ASN A 154 17.29 -7.38 -2.45
C ASN A 154 18.67 -7.46 -3.12
N ASN A 155 18.77 -7.12 -4.39
CA ASN A 155 20.06 -7.02 -5.08
C ASN A 155 20.94 -5.93 -4.48
N ALA A 156 20.38 -4.72 -4.25
CA ALA A 156 21.08 -3.62 -3.58
C ALA A 156 21.60 -4.03 -2.20
N LYS A 157 20.75 -4.68 -1.40
CA LYS A 157 21.13 -5.19 -0.06
C LYS A 157 22.30 -6.19 -0.14
N ASN A 158 22.30 -7.09 -1.11
CA ASN A 158 23.38 -8.06 -1.31
C ASN A 158 24.71 -7.39 -1.68
N LEU A 159 24.64 -6.20 -2.30
CA LEU A 159 25.80 -5.35 -2.64
C LEU A 159 26.19 -4.37 -1.54
N GLY A 160 25.55 -4.46 -0.37
CA GLY A 160 25.79 -3.57 0.77
C GLY A 160 25.30 -2.15 0.55
N CYS A 161 24.22 -1.98 -0.22
CA CYS A 161 23.50 -0.72 -0.42
C CYS A 161 22.21 -0.72 0.40
N ASP A 162 21.75 0.48 0.77
CA ASP A 162 20.57 0.70 1.61
C ASP A 162 19.31 0.89 0.77
N GLU A 163 19.47 1.40 -0.48
CA GLU A 163 18.35 1.76 -1.35
C GLU A 163 18.75 1.64 -2.83
N VAL A 164 17.78 1.76 -3.74
CA VAL A 164 17.98 1.78 -5.20
C VAL A 164 17.49 3.10 -5.80
N ILE A 165 18.18 3.57 -6.83
CA ILE A 165 17.70 4.58 -7.76
C ILE A 165 17.52 3.88 -9.10
N MET A 166 16.31 3.89 -9.62
CA MET A 166 16.00 3.23 -10.90
C MET A 166 16.01 4.25 -12.04
N HIS A 167 16.47 3.83 -13.19
CA HIS A 167 16.50 4.68 -14.39
C HIS A 167 16.08 3.90 -15.65
N LYS A 168 15.57 4.64 -16.62
CA LYS A 168 15.32 4.16 -17.97
C LYS A 168 15.83 5.21 -18.96
N ASP A 169 16.61 4.79 -19.96
CA ASP A 169 17.17 5.70 -20.97
C ASP A 169 17.86 6.94 -20.35
N SER A 170 18.63 6.74 -19.28
CA SER A 170 19.33 7.78 -18.50
C SER A 170 18.41 8.78 -17.75
N ILE A 171 17.11 8.51 -17.67
CA ILE A 171 16.15 9.30 -16.89
C ILE A 171 15.83 8.53 -15.60
N ILE A 172 15.94 9.19 -14.46
CA ILE A 172 15.54 8.63 -13.16
C ILE A 172 14.02 8.46 -13.15
N THR A 173 13.56 7.25 -12.80
CA THR A 173 12.14 6.87 -12.78
C THR A 173 11.64 6.54 -11.39
N GLU A 174 12.55 6.22 -10.44
CA GLU A 174 12.24 5.93 -9.04
C GLU A 174 13.41 6.31 -8.14
#